data_964c5c24081e398385fe59cd57d20a3c
#
_entry.id   964c5c24081e398385fe59cd57d20a3c
#
_cell.length_a   1.000
_cell.length_b   1.000
_cell.length_c   1.000
_cell.angle_alpha   90.00
_cell.angle_beta   90.00
_cell.angle_gamma   90.00
#
_symmetry.space_group_name_H-M   'P 1'
#
loop_
_entity.id
_entity.type
_entity.pdbx_description
1 polymer ?
#
loop_
_entity_poly.entity_id
_entity_poly.type
_entity_poly.pdbx_seq_one_letter_code
_entity_poly.pdbx_strand_id
1 'polypeptide(L)'
;MRKKKVWIAGCTVFLLLVICTVLSLRIEKMMRIEVETVRAVQCEEEGMTDMVKIPLSCYKQEENGSFVLFFAEEREGLFGKEWVVQKEESDPLMEEGNMSLVPKSSVFDDQLRPRKIVNDSTWPLEDDDVVVIAGEE
;
A
#
# COMPACT_ATOMS: atom_id res chain seq x y z
N MET A 1 -41.42 -33.20 18.61
CA MET A 1 -41.06 -33.00 17.20
C MET A 1 -40.75 -31.56 16.83
N ARG A 2 -41.45 -30.57 17.38
CA ARG A 2 -41.14 -29.14 17.13
C ARG A 2 -39.75 -28.72 17.56
N LYS A 3 -39.22 -29.23 18.66
CA LYS A 3 -37.89 -28.87 19.18
C LYS A 3 -36.75 -29.32 18.28
N LYS A 4 -36.86 -30.45 17.57
CA LYS A 4 -35.85 -30.93 16.66
C LYS A 4 -35.80 -30.06 15.37
N LYS A 5 -36.94 -29.64 14.84
CA LYS A 5 -37.01 -28.77 13.65
C LYS A 5 -36.44 -27.40 13.95
N VAL A 6 -36.74 -26.82 15.09
CA VAL A 6 -36.20 -25.53 15.53
C VAL A 6 -34.67 -25.62 15.72
N TRP A 7 -34.21 -26.70 16.30
CA TRP A 7 -32.79 -26.93 16.56
C TRP A 7 -32.01 -27.11 15.24
N ILE A 8 -32.56 -27.88 14.31
CA ILE A 8 -31.98 -28.07 12.97
C ILE A 8 -31.94 -26.74 12.21
N ALA A 9 -33.02 -25.96 12.24
CA ALA A 9 -33.09 -24.63 11.61
C ALA A 9 -32.05 -23.70 12.22
N GLY A 10 -31.91 -23.67 13.54
CA GLY A 10 -30.90 -22.86 14.21
C GLY A 10 -29.47 -23.25 13.85
N CYS A 11 -29.18 -24.55 13.79
CA CYS A 11 -27.87 -25.04 13.37
C CYS A 11 -27.56 -24.70 11.90
N THR A 12 -28.58 -24.79 11.02
CA THR A 12 -28.42 -24.44 9.61
C THR A 12 -28.10 -22.95 9.43
N VAL A 13 -28.82 -22.08 10.13
CA VAL A 13 -28.58 -20.63 10.12
C VAL A 13 -27.19 -20.31 10.65
N PHE A 14 -26.81 -20.93 11.76
CA PHE A 14 -25.48 -20.72 12.35
C PHE A 14 -24.36 -21.16 11.38
N LEU A 15 -24.52 -22.31 10.73
CA LEU A 15 -23.58 -22.81 9.74
C LEU A 15 -23.45 -21.86 8.56
N LEU A 16 -24.58 -21.32 8.06
CA LEU A 16 -24.57 -20.33 6.98
C LEU A 16 -23.83 -19.06 7.38
N LEU A 17 -24.02 -18.58 8.61
CA LEU A 17 -23.33 -17.40 9.12
C LEU A 17 -21.83 -17.63 9.17
N VAL A 18 -21.39 -18.80 9.64
CA VAL A 18 -19.96 -19.16 9.69
C VAL A 18 -19.38 -19.21 8.28
N ILE A 19 -20.07 -19.83 7.32
CA ILE A 19 -19.62 -19.90 5.92
C ILE A 19 -19.53 -18.51 5.31
N CYS A 20 -20.54 -17.66 5.51
CA CYS A 20 -20.54 -16.29 5.01
C CYS A 20 -19.38 -15.48 5.61
N THR A 21 -19.09 -15.64 6.89
CA THR A 21 -17.99 -14.96 7.54
C THR A 21 -16.64 -15.38 6.96
N VAL A 22 -16.42 -16.67 6.78
CA VAL A 22 -15.18 -17.22 6.20
C VAL A 22 -15.01 -16.75 4.76
N LEU A 23 -16.08 -16.78 3.95
CA LEU A 23 -16.05 -16.31 2.58
C LEU A 23 -15.76 -14.82 2.50
N SER A 24 -16.37 -14.03 3.37
CA SER A 24 -16.14 -12.57 3.43
C SER A 24 -14.67 -12.27 3.71
N LEU A 25 -14.05 -12.97 4.66
CA LEU A 25 -12.63 -12.80 4.97
C LEU A 25 -11.72 -13.20 3.80
N ARG A 26 -12.07 -14.26 3.08
CA ARG A 26 -11.31 -14.70 1.91
C ARG A 26 -11.44 -13.73 0.74
N ILE A 27 -12.65 -13.22 0.49
CA ILE A 27 -12.90 -12.23 -0.56
C ILE A 27 -12.13 -10.96 -0.26
N GLU A 28 -12.18 -10.49 0.97
CA GLU A 28 -11.44 -9.30 1.41
C GLU A 28 -9.94 -9.46 1.18
N LYS A 29 -9.39 -10.62 1.51
CA LYS A 29 -7.98 -10.94 1.27
C LYS A 29 -7.63 -10.99 -0.22
N MET A 30 -8.53 -11.54 -1.05
CA MET A 30 -8.34 -11.63 -2.51
C MET A 30 -8.51 -10.29 -3.21
N MET A 31 -9.31 -9.40 -2.66
CA MET A 31 -9.57 -8.07 -3.22
C MET A 31 -8.57 -7.01 -2.76
N ARG A 32 -7.57 -7.38 -1.97
CA ARG A 32 -6.52 -6.43 -1.56
C ARG A 32 -5.75 -5.95 -2.77
N ILE A 33 -5.47 -4.66 -2.77
CA ILE A 33 -4.69 -4.03 -3.83
C ILE A 33 -3.24 -4.50 -3.69
N GLU A 34 -2.71 -5.08 -4.76
CA GLU A 34 -1.30 -5.48 -4.81
C GLU A 34 -0.49 -4.31 -5.36
N VAL A 35 0.59 -3.95 -4.67
CA VAL A 35 1.47 -2.86 -5.06
C VAL A 35 2.88 -3.36 -5.27
N GLU A 36 3.57 -2.76 -6.24
CA GLU A 36 4.99 -2.95 -6.46
C GLU A 36 5.72 -1.76 -5.85
N THR A 37 6.68 -2.02 -4.98
CA THR A 37 7.43 -0.97 -4.29
C THR A 37 8.87 -0.91 -4.77
N VAL A 38 9.42 0.30 -4.71
CA VAL A 38 10.82 0.57 -5.02
C VAL A 38 11.43 1.37 -3.87
N ARG A 39 12.75 1.35 -3.77
CA ARG A 39 13.50 2.17 -2.83
C ARG A 39 14.27 3.25 -3.59
N ALA A 40 14.45 4.39 -2.94
CA ALA A 40 15.24 5.47 -3.51
C ALA A 40 16.69 5.03 -3.68
N VAL A 41 17.28 5.40 -4.83
CA VAL A 41 18.68 5.11 -5.13
C VAL A 41 19.50 6.34 -4.79
N GLN A 42 20.62 6.15 -4.09
CA GLN A 42 21.50 7.25 -3.74
C GLN A 42 22.08 7.91 -5.00
N CYS A 43 22.11 9.25 -5.01
CA CYS A 43 22.70 10.01 -6.09
C CYS A 43 24.22 9.99 -5.93
N GLU A 44 24.94 9.59 -7.00
CA GLU A 44 26.41 9.50 -6.99
C GLU A 44 27.11 10.80 -7.44
N GLU A 45 26.34 11.80 -7.85
CA GLU A 45 26.92 13.08 -8.27
C GLU A 45 27.49 13.87 -7.10
N GLU A 46 28.66 14.47 -7.30
CA GLU A 46 29.30 15.34 -6.32
C GLU A 46 28.42 16.56 -6.03
N GLY A 47 28.29 16.88 -4.74
CA GLY A 47 27.47 18.02 -4.29
C GLY A 47 26.00 17.71 -4.07
N MET A 48 25.56 16.49 -4.34
CA MET A 48 24.16 16.05 -4.16
C MET A 48 24.02 14.93 -3.13
N THR A 49 24.78 15.01 -2.05
CA THR A 49 24.78 13.99 -0.99
C THR A 49 23.43 13.89 -0.25
N ASP A 50 22.64 14.98 -0.25
CA ASP A 50 21.33 15.03 0.41
C ASP A 50 20.17 14.70 -0.53
N MET A 51 20.48 14.30 -1.78
CA MET A 51 19.49 13.97 -2.79
C MET A 51 19.55 12.48 -3.13
N VAL A 52 18.41 11.94 -3.48
CA VAL A 52 18.28 10.55 -3.93
C VAL A 52 17.44 10.51 -5.20
N LYS A 53 17.57 9.43 -5.96
CA LYS A 53 16.82 9.24 -7.21
C LYS A 53 15.68 8.25 -6.98
N ILE A 54 14.52 8.58 -7.54
CA ILE A 54 13.38 7.67 -7.60
C ILE A 54 12.86 7.61 -9.04
N PRO A 55 12.27 6.47 -9.47
CA PRO A 55 11.69 6.39 -10.81
C PRO A 55 10.54 7.38 -10.99
N LEU A 56 10.48 8.05 -12.15
CA LEU A 56 9.39 8.96 -12.47
C LEU A 56 8.03 8.27 -12.47
N SER A 57 7.97 6.98 -12.72
CA SER A 57 6.76 6.18 -12.67
C SER A 57 6.10 6.14 -11.29
N CYS A 58 6.85 6.46 -10.21
CA CYS A 58 6.30 6.56 -8.85
C CYS A 58 5.38 7.76 -8.67
N TYR A 59 5.59 8.83 -9.45
CA TYR A 59 4.76 10.03 -9.37
C TYR A 59 3.42 9.78 -10.04
N LYS A 60 2.34 10.07 -9.31
CA LYS A 60 0.98 9.99 -9.82
C LYS A 60 0.42 11.40 -9.90
N GLN A 61 -0.25 11.73 -10.99
CA GLN A 61 -0.86 13.03 -11.19
C GLN A 61 -2.30 13.02 -10.69
N GLU A 62 -2.64 13.98 -9.86
CA GLU A 62 -4.01 14.22 -9.40
C GLU A 62 -4.83 14.99 -10.42
N GLU A 63 -6.16 15.01 -10.25
CA GLU A 63 -7.06 15.74 -11.14
C GLU A 63 -6.77 17.24 -11.18
N ASN A 64 -6.25 17.80 -10.09
CA ASN A 64 -5.86 19.22 -10.02
C ASN A 64 -4.50 19.51 -10.65
N GLY A 65 -3.81 18.51 -11.20
CA GLY A 65 -2.50 18.66 -11.83
C GLY A 65 -1.31 18.49 -10.90
N SER A 66 -1.51 18.35 -9.60
CA SER A 66 -0.41 18.13 -8.65
C SER A 66 0.09 16.70 -8.72
N PHE A 67 1.36 16.51 -8.36
CA PHE A 67 1.96 15.18 -8.29
C PHE A 67 2.01 14.68 -6.86
N VAL A 68 1.77 13.39 -6.68
CA VAL A 68 1.79 12.72 -5.38
C VAL A 68 2.63 11.46 -5.43
N LEU A 69 3.20 11.12 -4.29
CA LEU A 69 3.87 9.84 -4.06
C LEU A 69 3.08 9.04 -3.04
N PHE A 70 2.99 7.74 -3.24
CA PHE A 70 2.41 6.84 -2.27
C PHE A 70 3.53 6.06 -1.58
N PHE A 71 3.53 6.08 -0.26
CA PHE A 71 4.48 5.34 0.57
C PHE A 71 3.75 4.22 1.28
N ALA A 72 4.32 3.01 1.26
CA ALA A 72 3.78 1.88 2.00
C ALA A 72 4.38 1.86 3.40
N GLU A 73 3.53 1.93 4.42
CA GLU A 73 3.92 1.89 5.83
C GLU A 73 3.28 0.70 6.52
N GLU A 74 4.03 0.08 7.42
CA GLU A 74 3.55 -1.05 8.21
C GLU A 74 2.74 -0.54 9.40
N ARG A 75 1.58 -1.14 9.61
CA ARG A 75 0.67 -0.81 10.70
C ARG A 75 0.10 -2.08 11.30
N GLU A 76 -0.19 -2.08 12.59
CA GLU A 76 -0.92 -3.18 13.22
C GLU A 76 -2.39 -3.10 12.88
N GLY A 77 -2.91 -4.15 12.23
CA GLY A 77 -4.31 -4.30 11.88
C GLY A 77 -4.99 -5.35 12.75
N LEU A 78 -6.26 -5.62 12.45
CA LEU A 78 -7.08 -6.60 13.18
C LEU A 78 -6.51 -8.03 13.13
N PHE A 79 -5.83 -8.38 12.04
CA PHE A 79 -5.33 -9.73 11.79
C PHE A 79 -3.80 -9.80 11.78
N GLY A 80 -3.14 -8.84 12.42
CA GLY A 80 -1.69 -8.74 12.47
C GLY A 80 -1.18 -7.52 11.71
N LYS A 81 0.07 -7.57 11.26
CA LYS A 81 0.67 -6.45 10.55
C LYS A 81 0.12 -6.34 9.14
N GLU A 82 -0.19 -5.12 8.74
CA GLU A 82 -0.67 -4.81 7.41
C GLU A 82 0.09 -3.61 6.83
N TRP A 83 0.13 -3.52 5.51
CA TRP A 83 0.71 -2.39 4.81
C TRP A 83 -0.38 -1.40 4.43
N VAL A 84 -0.15 -0.13 4.72
CA VAL A 84 -1.08 0.96 4.40
C VAL A 84 -0.33 1.99 3.57
N VAL A 85 -0.96 2.49 2.52
CA VAL A 85 -0.36 3.54 1.71
C VAL A 85 -0.66 4.90 2.29
N GLN A 86 0.37 5.75 2.34
CA GLN A 86 0.26 7.14 2.72
C GLN A 86 0.53 8.00 1.50
N LYS A 87 -0.37 8.91 1.21
CA LYS A 87 -0.28 9.82 0.08
C LYS A 87 0.40 11.12 0.53
N GLU A 88 1.46 11.49 -0.16
CA GLU A 88 2.17 12.74 0.10
C GLU A 88 2.32 13.52 -1.20
N GLU A 89 2.04 14.81 -1.17
CA GLU A 89 2.29 15.69 -2.31
C GLU A 89 3.78 15.89 -2.48
N SER A 90 4.27 15.67 -3.69
CA SER A 90 5.68 15.83 -4.02
C SER A 90 5.84 16.10 -5.50
N ASP A 91 6.36 17.27 -5.84
CA ASP A 91 6.68 17.59 -7.22
C ASP A 91 8.09 17.13 -7.56
N PRO A 92 8.33 16.57 -8.76
CA PRO A 92 9.67 16.22 -9.18
C PRO A 92 10.52 17.48 -9.29
N LEU A 93 11.64 17.53 -8.56
CA LEU A 93 12.52 18.70 -8.53
C LEU A 93 13.42 18.79 -9.77
N MET A 94 14.02 17.67 -10.14
CA MET A 94 14.87 17.56 -11.32
C MET A 94 14.64 16.21 -11.95
N GLU A 95 14.52 16.20 -13.26
CA GLU A 95 14.39 14.97 -14.03
C GLU A 95 15.72 14.64 -14.69
N GLU A 96 16.15 13.39 -14.55
CA GLU A 96 17.35 12.87 -15.21
C GLU A 96 16.98 11.52 -15.82
N GLY A 97 16.74 11.49 -17.12
CA GLY A 97 16.25 10.31 -17.81
C GLY A 97 14.88 9.89 -17.27
N ASN A 98 14.78 8.65 -16.76
CA ASN A 98 13.56 8.11 -16.17
C ASN A 98 13.50 8.27 -14.66
N MET A 99 14.42 9.03 -14.08
CA MET A 99 14.54 9.21 -12.64
C MET A 99 14.31 10.67 -12.27
N SER A 100 13.82 10.88 -11.06
CA SER A 100 13.67 12.20 -10.47
C SER A 100 14.55 12.32 -9.24
N LEU A 101 15.12 13.50 -9.03
CA LEU A 101 15.85 13.81 -7.80
C LEU A 101 14.90 14.35 -6.75
N VAL A 102 15.00 13.83 -5.55
CA VAL A 102 14.21 14.28 -4.40
C VAL A 102 15.11 14.45 -3.18
N PRO A 103 14.73 15.33 -2.22
CA PRO A 103 15.47 15.43 -0.97
C PRO A 103 15.44 14.10 -0.21
N LYS A 104 16.58 13.72 0.34
CA LYS A 104 16.71 12.49 1.12
C LYS A 104 15.71 12.43 2.28
N SER A 105 15.44 13.57 2.92
CA SER A 105 14.49 13.67 4.03
C SER A 105 13.06 13.30 3.65
N SER A 106 12.69 13.41 2.37
CA SER A 106 11.35 13.07 1.88
C SER A 106 11.10 11.57 1.80
N VAL A 107 12.16 10.77 1.60
CA VAL A 107 12.04 9.34 1.30
C VAL A 107 12.71 8.44 2.34
N PHE A 108 13.21 9.02 3.41
CA PHE A 108 13.76 8.29 4.55
C PHE A 108 12.93 8.59 5.80
N ASP A 109 12.78 7.58 6.66
CA ASP A 109 12.08 7.75 7.93
C ASP A 109 12.96 8.44 8.98
N ASP A 110 12.40 8.68 10.18
CA ASP A 110 13.11 9.32 11.28
C ASP A 110 14.35 8.54 11.75
N GLN A 111 14.41 7.25 11.44
CA GLN A 111 15.53 6.37 11.77
C GLN A 111 16.51 6.24 10.59
N LEU A 112 16.39 7.08 9.57
CA LEU A 112 17.22 7.10 8.38
C LEU A 112 17.13 5.80 7.55
N ARG A 113 16.00 5.10 7.63
CA ARG A 113 15.72 3.93 6.79
C ARG A 113 14.97 4.35 5.54
N PRO A 114 15.28 3.74 4.37
CA PRO A 114 14.56 4.08 3.15
C PRO A 114 13.09 3.63 3.25
N ARG A 115 12.18 4.54 2.89
CA ARG A 115 10.75 4.24 2.84
C ARG A 115 10.44 3.45 1.57
N LYS A 116 9.44 2.59 1.63
CA LYS A 116 8.96 1.88 0.46
C LYS A 116 8.04 2.79 -0.34
N ILE A 117 8.39 3.06 -1.58
CA ILE A 117 7.64 3.93 -2.49
C ILE A 117 6.87 3.06 -3.46
N VAL A 118 5.58 3.30 -3.59
CA VAL A 118 4.74 2.54 -4.52
C VAL A 118 5.05 2.98 -5.96
N ASN A 119 5.49 2.04 -6.79
CA ASN A 119 5.75 2.27 -8.20
C ASN A 119 4.53 1.96 -9.05
N ASP A 120 3.87 0.83 -8.77
CA ASP A 120 2.70 0.40 -9.53
C ASP A 120 1.71 -0.28 -8.58
N SER A 121 0.44 -0.32 -9.00
CA SER A 121 -0.62 -0.97 -8.25
C SER A 121 -1.65 -1.58 -9.19
N THR A 122 -2.33 -2.61 -8.73
CA THR A 122 -3.39 -3.27 -9.51
C THR A 122 -4.64 -2.41 -9.67
N TRP A 123 -4.86 -1.48 -8.73
CA TRP A 123 -5.98 -0.54 -8.74
C TRP A 123 -5.49 0.85 -8.35
N PRO A 124 -6.20 1.92 -8.75
CA PRO A 124 -5.89 3.26 -8.26
C PRO A 124 -5.89 3.32 -6.75
N LEU A 125 -4.90 3.98 -6.17
CA LEU A 125 -4.72 4.08 -4.74
C LEU A 125 -5.31 5.37 -4.19
N GLU A 126 -5.86 5.27 -2.99
CA GLU A 126 -6.28 6.40 -2.16
C GLU A 126 -5.50 6.38 -0.86
N ASP A 127 -5.45 7.52 -0.17
CA ASP A 127 -4.78 7.63 1.11
C ASP A 127 -5.40 6.65 2.12
N ASP A 128 -4.57 6.02 2.94
CA ASP A 128 -4.93 5.02 3.93
C ASP A 128 -5.44 3.66 3.38
N ASP A 129 -5.29 3.41 2.08
CA ASP A 129 -5.64 2.10 1.52
C ASP A 129 -4.74 0.99 2.07
N VAL A 130 -5.36 -0.14 2.43
CA VAL A 130 -4.64 -1.34 2.83
C VAL A 130 -4.20 -2.09 1.58
N VAL A 131 -2.92 -2.44 1.50
CA VAL A 131 -2.33 -3.05 0.31
C VAL A 131 -1.50 -4.26 0.69
N VAL A 132 -1.19 -5.07 -0.32
CA VAL A 132 -0.25 -6.19 -0.22
C VAL A 132 0.94 -5.89 -1.13
N ILE A 133 2.14 -6.03 -0.60
CA ILE A 133 3.36 -5.78 -1.38
C ILE A 133 3.68 -7.03 -2.20
N ALA A 134 3.85 -6.85 -3.51
CA ALA A 134 4.20 -7.93 -4.41
C ALA A 134 5.55 -8.55 -4.02
N GLY A 135 5.58 -9.88 -3.92
CA GLY A 135 6.78 -10.61 -3.55
C GLY A 135 7.04 -10.74 -2.05
N GLU A 136 6.23 -10.11 -1.20
CA GLU A 136 6.27 -10.30 0.24
C GLU A 136 5.06 -11.12 0.70
N GLU A 137 5.32 -12.18 1.42
CA GLU A 137 4.29 -13.01 2.05
C GLU A 137 4.12 -12.67 3.53
#